data_bd4759ed8dff8a2a542a5ec26dc14b25
#
_entry.id   bd4759ed8dff8a2a542a5ec26dc14b25
#
_cell.length_a   1.000
_cell.length_b   1.000
_cell.length_c   1.000
_cell.angle_alpha   90.00
_cell.angle_beta   90.00
_cell.angle_gamma   90.00
#
_symmetry.space_group_name_H-M   'P 1'
#
loop_
_entity.id
_entity.type
_entity.pdbx_description
1 polymer ?
#
loop_
_entity_poly.entity_id
_entity_poly.type
_entity_poly.pdbx_seq_one_letter_code
_entity_poly.pdbx_strand_id
1 'polypeptide(L)'
;MSIAQLPFIKAHATENDFVVIVDVNDELDLDAGQVAYLCNRRAGIGGDGLLRVVRSGETGRWFMDYRNADGSIAEMCGNGIRAFAHVLVAEGLEASREFEVDTRAGVKTIRVLDADGTHATVSVGMGPVAVTGVSTARMGEQQFAGIGVDVGNPHLACVIPGLSA
;
A
#
# COMPACT_ATOMS: atom_id res chain seq x y z
N MET A 1 -12.58 -21.14 -1.37
CA MET A 1 -11.41 -21.58 -0.57
C MET A 1 -11.60 -21.09 0.86
N SER A 2 -11.25 -21.89 1.88
CA SER A 2 -11.35 -21.42 3.27
C SER A 2 -10.24 -20.40 3.55
N ILE A 3 -10.54 -19.32 4.28
CA ILE A 3 -9.57 -18.28 4.65
C ILE A 3 -8.35 -18.85 5.39
N ALA A 4 -8.52 -19.97 6.09
CA ALA A 4 -7.46 -20.67 6.83
C ALA A 4 -6.43 -21.40 5.91
N GLN A 5 -6.70 -21.45 4.62
CA GLN A 5 -5.85 -22.13 3.63
C GLN A 5 -5.39 -21.18 2.51
N LEU A 6 -5.60 -19.88 2.67
CA LEU A 6 -5.12 -18.89 1.71
C LEU A 6 -3.60 -18.78 1.76
N PRO A 7 -2.89 -19.00 0.65
CA PRO A 7 -1.47 -18.68 0.57
C PRO A 7 -1.29 -17.17 0.71
N PHE A 8 -0.26 -16.76 1.42
CA PHE A 8 0.04 -15.36 1.61
C PHE A 8 1.55 -15.12 1.57
N ILE A 9 1.92 -13.88 1.29
CA ILE A 9 3.29 -13.38 1.38
C ILE A 9 3.29 -12.32 2.47
N LYS A 10 4.27 -12.38 3.38
CA LYS A 10 4.50 -11.32 4.35
C LYS A 10 5.54 -10.36 3.78
N ALA A 11 5.17 -9.10 3.58
CA ALA A 11 6.05 -8.10 3.01
C ALA A 11 6.01 -6.80 3.83
N HIS A 12 7.03 -5.98 3.68
CA HIS A 12 7.04 -4.62 4.22
C HIS A 12 7.80 -3.65 3.30
N ALA A 13 7.48 -2.38 3.41
CA ALA A 13 8.27 -1.31 2.84
C ALA A 13 8.44 -0.21 3.90
N THR A 14 9.69 0.11 4.25
CA THR A 14 10.02 1.05 5.34
C THR A 14 9.26 0.74 6.65
N GLU A 15 9.32 -0.54 7.06
CA GLU A 15 8.69 -1.10 8.27
C GLU A 15 7.14 -1.12 8.29
N ASN A 16 6.47 -0.50 7.33
CA ASN A 16 5.04 -0.65 7.13
C ASN A 16 4.76 -2.01 6.51
N ASP A 17 4.10 -2.90 7.24
CA ASP A 17 4.03 -4.32 6.90
C ASP A 17 2.63 -4.76 6.43
N PHE A 18 2.62 -5.69 5.50
CA PHE A 18 1.41 -6.11 4.80
C PHE A 18 1.28 -7.62 4.73
N VAL A 19 0.03 -8.07 4.76
CA VAL A 19 -0.36 -9.40 4.29
C VAL A 19 -0.67 -9.27 2.81
N VAL A 20 0.07 -9.97 1.95
CA VAL A 20 -0.14 -9.91 0.50
C VAL A 20 -0.75 -11.22 0.03
N ILE A 21 -1.84 -11.14 -0.72
CA ILE A 21 -2.54 -12.29 -1.31
C ILE A 21 -2.52 -12.13 -2.83
N VAL A 22 -2.00 -13.15 -3.51
CA VAL A 22 -2.00 -13.20 -4.98
C VAL A 22 -3.31 -13.84 -5.44
N ASP A 23 -4.18 -13.05 -6.03
CA ASP A 23 -5.51 -13.42 -6.53
C ASP A 23 -5.71 -12.86 -7.95
N VAL A 24 -4.90 -13.38 -8.86
CA VAL A 24 -4.81 -12.86 -10.24
C VAL A 24 -6.16 -12.78 -10.94
N ASN A 25 -7.03 -13.73 -10.69
CA ASN A 25 -8.32 -13.86 -11.36
C ASN A 25 -9.48 -13.18 -10.65
N ASP A 26 -9.23 -12.49 -9.53
CA ASP A 26 -10.26 -11.82 -8.71
C ASP A 26 -11.35 -12.80 -8.21
N GLU A 27 -10.92 -13.96 -7.72
CA GLU A 27 -11.83 -15.02 -7.26
C GLU A 27 -12.18 -14.91 -5.76
N LEU A 28 -11.45 -14.09 -5.01
CA LEU A 28 -11.63 -13.92 -3.58
C LEU A 28 -12.52 -12.73 -3.24
N ASP A 29 -13.60 -12.99 -2.57
CA ASP A 29 -14.46 -11.96 -1.96
C ASP A 29 -14.16 -11.93 -0.43
N LEU A 30 -13.28 -11.04 -0.01
CA LEU A 30 -12.90 -10.85 1.38
C LEU A 30 -13.72 -9.72 1.99
N ASP A 31 -14.52 -10.03 3.01
CA ASP A 31 -15.19 -9.00 3.80
C ASP A 31 -14.23 -8.28 4.77
N ALA A 32 -14.71 -7.17 5.35
CA ALA A 32 -13.90 -6.36 6.27
C ALA A 32 -13.48 -7.13 7.52
N GLY A 33 -14.33 -8.04 8.03
CA GLY A 33 -14.03 -8.86 9.21
C GLY A 33 -12.93 -9.88 8.93
N GLN A 34 -12.93 -10.47 7.74
CA GLN A 34 -11.89 -11.41 7.31
C GLN A 34 -10.55 -10.71 7.13
N VAL A 35 -10.54 -9.52 6.54
CA VAL A 35 -9.32 -8.71 6.43
C VAL A 35 -8.79 -8.31 7.79
N ALA A 36 -9.67 -7.85 8.70
CA ALA A 36 -9.28 -7.50 10.06
C ALA A 36 -8.74 -8.70 10.84
N TYR A 37 -9.29 -9.89 10.64
CA TYR A 37 -8.77 -11.11 11.21
C TYR A 37 -7.36 -11.44 10.68
N LEU A 38 -7.15 -11.40 9.36
CA LEU A 38 -5.84 -11.66 8.74
C LEU A 38 -4.78 -10.67 9.23
N CYS A 39 -5.14 -9.39 9.37
CA CYS A 39 -4.25 -8.34 9.83
C CYS A 39 -4.04 -8.32 11.36
N ASN A 40 -4.80 -9.09 12.12
CA ASN A 40 -4.66 -9.14 13.57
C ASN A 40 -3.33 -9.78 13.97
N ARG A 41 -2.50 -9.04 14.73
CA ARG A 41 -1.15 -9.47 15.11
C ARG A 41 -1.10 -10.60 16.16
N ARG A 42 -2.25 -10.96 16.77
CA ARG A 42 -2.34 -12.01 17.80
C ARG A 42 -3.10 -13.24 17.30
N ALA A 43 -4.18 -13.03 16.55
CA ALA A 43 -5.06 -14.11 16.11
C ALA A 43 -4.88 -14.47 14.63
N GLY A 44 -4.35 -13.56 13.83
CA GLY A 44 -4.11 -13.74 12.40
C GLY A 44 -2.63 -13.77 12.06
N ILE A 45 -2.31 -13.33 10.83
CA ILE A 45 -0.93 -13.19 10.31
C ILE A 45 -0.28 -11.93 10.87
N GLY A 46 -1.07 -10.88 11.03
CA GLY A 46 -0.63 -9.56 11.48
C GLY A 46 -0.10 -8.69 10.35
N GLY A 47 -0.51 -7.42 10.34
CA GLY A 47 -0.05 -6.42 9.38
C GLY A 47 -0.76 -5.10 9.57
N ASP A 48 -0.19 -4.04 9.02
CA ASP A 48 -0.80 -2.70 8.98
C ASP A 48 -1.91 -2.63 7.92
N GLY A 49 -1.93 -3.61 7.01
CA GLY A 49 -2.95 -3.75 5.99
C GLY A 49 -2.78 -5.00 5.15
N LEU A 50 -3.74 -5.18 4.26
CA LEU A 50 -3.76 -6.27 3.28
C LEU A 50 -3.66 -5.71 1.87
N LEU A 51 -2.82 -6.31 1.06
CA LEU A 51 -2.69 -6.06 -0.37
C LEU A 51 -3.14 -7.30 -1.14
N ARG A 52 -4.16 -7.16 -1.99
CA ARG A 52 -4.55 -8.22 -2.90
C ARG A 52 -4.07 -7.87 -4.31
N VAL A 53 -3.37 -8.82 -4.93
CA VAL A 53 -2.80 -8.69 -6.27
C VAL A 53 -3.83 -9.22 -7.27
N VAL A 54 -4.45 -8.33 -8.01
CA VAL A 54 -5.53 -8.66 -8.95
C VAL A 54 -5.16 -8.22 -10.37
N ARG A 55 -5.58 -8.95 -11.38
CA ARG A 55 -5.52 -8.51 -12.76
C ARG A 55 -6.84 -7.83 -13.13
N SER A 56 -6.79 -6.55 -13.46
CA SER A 56 -7.99 -5.82 -13.87
C SER A 56 -8.56 -6.39 -15.17
N GLY A 57 -9.80 -6.85 -15.13
CA GLY A 57 -10.51 -7.34 -16.32
C GLY A 57 -10.79 -6.25 -17.35
N GLU A 58 -10.86 -4.97 -16.92
CA GLU A 58 -11.15 -3.84 -17.80
C GLU A 58 -9.91 -3.34 -18.54
N THR A 59 -8.81 -3.17 -17.81
CA THR A 59 -7.58 -2.54 -18.33
C THR A 59 -6.50 -3.55 -18.69
N GLY A 60 -6.58 -4.76 -18.16
CA GLY A 60 -5.54 -5.76 -18.24
C GLY A 60 -4.29 -5.44 -17.42
N ARG A 61 -4.26 -4.31 -16.69
CA ARG A 61 -3.18 -3.95 -15.77
C ARG A 61 -3.32 -4.67 -14.43
N TRP A 62 -2.27 -4.64 -13.63
CA TRP A 62 -2.33 -5.03 -12.23
C TRP A 62 -3.15 -4.00 -11.45
N PHE A 63 -4.03 -4.47 -10.57
CA PHE A 63 -4.80 -3.64 -9.64
C PHE A 63 -4.36 -3.96 -8.22
N MET A 64 -3.96 -2.93 -7.48
CA MET A 64 -3.66 -3.02 -6.06
C MET A 64 -4.93 -2.81 -5.25
N ASP A 65 -5.58 -3.90 -4.80
CA ASP A 65 -6.66 -3.82 -3.82
C ASP A 65 -6.06 -3.69 -2.42
N TYR A 66 -5.97 -2.46 -1.95
CA TYR A 66 -5.43 -2.15 -0.62
C TYR A 66 -6.56 -1.97 0.40
N ARG A 67 -6.40 -2.64 1.54
CA ARG A 67 -7.29 -2.55 2.70
C ARG A 67 -6.49 -2.27 3.96
N ASN A 68 -6.98 -1.37 4.81
CA ASN A 68 -6.42 -1.13 6.13
C ASN A 68 -6.58 -2.35 7.05
N ALA A 69 -5.84 -2.38 8.17
CA ALA A 69 -5.90 -3.49 9.12
C ALA A 69 -7.29 -3.73 9.77
N ASP A 70 -8.15 -2.73 9.77
CA ASP A 70 -9.54 -2.83 10.23
C ASP A 70 -10.53 -3.33 9.15
N GLY A 71 -10.02 -3.61 7.95
CA GLY A 71 -10.79 -4.05 6.78
C GLY A 71 -11.39 -2.91 5.97
N SER A 72 -11.23 -1.66 6.37
CA SER A 72 -11.70 -0.52 5.59
C SER A 72 -10.93 -0.39 4.28
N ILE A 73 -11.63 0.04 3.23
CA ILE A 73 -11.03 0.29 1.92
C ILE A 73 -10.16 1.54 2.00
N ALA A 74 -8.96 1.47 1.44
CA ALA A 74 -8.05 2.60 1.30
C ALA A 74 -7.71 2.85 -0.18
N GLU A 75 -7.53 4.11 -0.53
CA GLU A 75 -7.34 4.52 -1.92
C GLU A 75 -5.92 4.26 -2.41
N MET A 76 -4.92 4.60 -1.60
CA MET A 76 -3.50 4.52 -1.96
C MET A 76 -2.61 4.40 -0.72
N CYS A 77 -1.52 3.65 -0.86
CA CYS A 77 -0.43 3.57 0.12
C CYS A 77 0.92 3.52 -0.61
N GLY A 78 1.75 4.56 -0.42
CA GLY A 78 3.06 4.65 -1.07
C GLY A 78 4.02 3.52 -0.66
N ASN A 79 3.95 3.06 0.59
CA ASN A 79 4.69 1.89 1.06
C ASN A 79 4.10 0.60 0.48
N GLY A 80 2.77 0.48 0.51
CA GLY A 80 2.06 -0.68 -0.01
C GLY A 80 2.36 -0.94 -1.48
N ILE A 81 2.34 0.09 -2.33
CA ILE A 81 2.59 -0.11 -3.76
C ILE A 81 4.05 -0.52 -4.06
N ARG A 82 5.02 -0.14 -3.22
CA ARG A 82 6.41 -0.63 -3.36
C ARG A 82 6.52 -2.10 -3.00
N ALA A 83 5.89 -2.53 -1.90
CA ALA A 83 5.82 -3.94 -1.52
C ALA A 83 5.06 -4.76 -2.59
N PHE A 84 3.95 -4.24 -3.11
CA PHE A 84 3.17 -4.83 -4.18
C PHE A 84 4.01 -5.03 -5.46
N ALA A 85 4.73 -4.02 -5.89
CA ALA A 85 5.60 -4.09 -7.07
C ALA A 85 6.73 -5.12 -6.90
N HIS A 86 7.33 -5.20 -5.71
CA HIS A 86 8.31 -6.23 -5.39
C HIS A 86 7.72 -7.63 -5.51
N VAL A 87 6.54 -7.88 -4.93
CA VAL A 87 5.86 -9.18 -5.01
C VAL A 87 5.59 -9.56 -6.47
N LEU A 88 5.11 -8.63 -7.30
CA LEU A 88 4.87 -8.92 -8.72
C LEU A 88 6.13 -9.43 -9.44
N VAL A 89 7.28 -8.82 -9.17
CA VAL A 89 8.54 -9.20 -9.81
C VAL A 89 9.11 -10.47 -9.19
N ALA A 90 9.10 -10.60 -7.87
CA ALA A 90 9.64 -11.76 -7.15
C ALA A 90 8.88 -13.06 -7.46
N GLU A 91 7.54 -12.97 -7.62
CA GLU A 91 6.70 -14.10 -8.00
C GLU A 91 6.67 -14.37 -9.53
N GLY A 92 7.42 -13.58 -10.30
CA GLY A 92 7.48 -13.72 -11.76
C GLY A 92 6.18 -13.35 -12.48
N LEU A 93 5.30 -12.60 -11.83
CA LEU A 93 4.01 -12.14 -12.38
C LEU A 93 4.21 -10.98 -13.34
N GLU A 94 5.24 -10.16 -13.12
CA GLU A 94 5.62 -9.03 -13.97
C GLU A 94 7.11 -9.12 -14.33
N ALA A 95 7.38 -9.17 -15.64
CA ALA A 95 8.75 -9.27 -16.16
C ALA A 95 9.36 -7.90 -16.45
N SER A 96 8.52 -6.88 -16.66
CA SER A 96 8.98 -5.52 -16.93
C SER A 96 9.49 -4.85 -15.66
N ARG A 97 10.53 -4.03 -15.80
CA ARG A 97 11.00 -3.15 -14.74
C ARG A 97 10.26 -1.81 -14.68
N GLU A 98 9.52 -1.49 -15.73
CA GLU A 98 8.67 -0.30 -15.80
C GLU A 98 7.27 -0.73 -16.24
N PHE A 99 6.27 -0.44 -15.41
CA PHE A 99 4.88 -0.81 -15.64
C PHE A 99 3.92 0.10 -14.89
N GLU A 100 2.65 -0.01 -15.22
CA GLU A 100 1.57 0.73 -14.55
C GLU A 100 0.74 -0.18 -13.67
N VAL A 101 0.32 0.35 -12.54
CA VAL A 101 -0.58 -0.30 -11.58
C VAL A 101 -1.82 0.56 -11.40
N ASP A 102 -2.98 -0.05 -11.58
CA ASP A 102 -4.26 0.58 -11.24
C ASP A 102 -4.44 0.59 -9.72
N THR A 103 -4.88 1.72 -9.19
CA THR A 103 -5.26 1.88 -7.78
C THR A 103 -6.56 2.65 -7.69
N ARG A 104 -7.19 2.70 -6.52
CA ARG A 104 -8.38 3.54 -6.32
C ARG A 104 -8.09 5.04 -6.43
N ALA A 105 -6.82 5.44 -6.25
CA ALA A 105 -6.34 6.80 -6.49
C ALA A 105 -5.76 6.98 -7.92
N GLY A 106 -6.26 6.20 -8.88
CA GLY A 106 -5.84 6.24 -10.27
C GLY A 106 -4.59 5.43 -10.57
N VAL A 107 -4.11 5.54 -11.80
CA VAL A 107 -2.95 4.80 -12.31
C VAL A 107 -1.66 5.34 -11.69
N LYS A 108 -0.76 4.45 -11.30
CA LYS A 108 0.57 4.77 -10.80
C LYS A 108 1.64 4.13 -11.67
N THR A 109 2.62 4.91 -12.07
CA THR A 109 3.79 4.41 -12.81
C THR A 109 4.81 3.86 -11.83
N ILE A 110 5.26 2.63 -12.07
CA ILE A 110 6.23 1.90 -11.24
C ILE A 110 7.53 1.74 -12.02
N ARG A 111 8.64 1.96 -11.34
CA ARG A 111 9.97 1.61 -11.83
C ARG A 111 10.71 0.83 -10.75
N VAL A 112 11.00 -0.45 -11.02
CA VAL A 112 11.81 -1.32 -10.16
C VAL A 112 13.28 -1.11 -10.54
N LEU A 113 14.01 -0.40 -9.68
CA LEU A 113 15.42 -0.03 -9.92
C LEU A 113 16.33 -1.24 -9.70
N ASP A 114 16.03 -1.99 -8.65
CA ASP A 114 16.72 -3.22 -8.29
C ASP A 114 15.75 -4.15 -7.57
N ALA A 115 15.90 -5.47 -7.74
CA ALA A 115 15.12 -6.46 -7.02
C ALA A 115 15.81 -7.82 -7.03
N ASP A 116 15.73 -8.51 -5.89
CA ASP A 116 15.99 -9.94 -5.72
C ASP A 116 14.77 -10.63 -5.10
N GLY A 117 14.90 -11.86 -4.64
CA GLY A 117 13.79 -12.63 -4.04
C GLY A 117 13.31 -12.07 -2.69
N THR A 118 14.06 -11.14 -2.06
CA THR A 118 13.79 -10.66 -0.70
C THR A 118 13.79 -9.14 -0.58
N HIS A 119 14.43 -8.42 -1.47
CA HIS A 119 14.58 -6.97 -1.42
C HIS A 119 14.30 -6.32 -2.78
N ALA A 120 13.79 -5.10 -2.75
CA ALA A 120 13.68 -4.28 -3.94
C ALA A 120 13.83 -2.79 -3.63
N THR A 121 14.37 -2.07 -4.61
CA THR A 121 14.32 -0.61 -4.66
C THR A 121 13.33 -0.19 -5.73
N VAL A 122 12.26 0.48 -5.33
CA VAL A 122 11.15 0.83 -6.22
C VAL A 122 10.90 2.34 -6.19
N SER A 123 10.83 2.94 -7.36
CA SER A 123 10.35 4.30 -7.58
C SER A 123 8.89 4.28 -8.03
N VAL A 124 8.09 5.19 -7.49
CA VAL A 124 6.65 5.29 -7.78
C VAL A 124 6.33 6.72 -8.21
N GLY A 125 5.67 6.87 -9.36
CA GLY A 125 5.08 8.12 -9.78
C GLY A 125 3.79 8.38 -9.00
N MET A 126 3.85 9.20 -7.94
CA MET A 126 2.69 9.48 -7.08
C MET A 126 1.63 10.36 -7.74
N GLY A 127 1.96 11.00 -8.86
CA GLY A 127 1.08 11.96 -9.56
C GLY A 127 1.27 13.38 -9.05
N PRO A 128 0.36 14.30 -9.43
CA PRO A 128 0.44 15.70 -9.03
C PRO A 128 0.25 15.84 -7.52
N VAL A 129 0.96 16.84 -6.96
CA VAL A 129 0.83 17.24 -5.56
C VAL A 129 -0.04 18.50 -5.50
N ALA A 130 -1.10 18.48 -4.72
CA ALA A 130 -1.93 19.65 -4.46
C ALA A 130 -1.66 20.19 -3.05
N VAL A 131 -1.38 21.49 -2.95
CA VAL A 131 -1.36 22.19 -1.67
C VAL A 131 -2.78 22.63 -1.34
N THR A 132 -3.33 22.14 -0.22
CA THR A 132 -4.73 22.36 0.17
C THR A 132 -4.91 23.51 1.15
N GLY A 133 -3.82 24.08 1.64
CA GLY A 133 -3.82 25.23 2.56
C GLY A 133 -2.95 25.04 3.79
N VAL A 134 -3.13 25.88 4.79
CA VAL A 134 -2.45 25.79 6.09
C VAL A 134 -3.41 25.26 7.15
N SER A 135 -2.90 24.43 8.05
CA SER A 135 -3.65 23.89 9.19
C SER A 135 -2.73 23.64 10.38
N THR A 136 -3.29 23.16 11.47
CA THR A 136 -2.55 22.91 12.71
C THR A 136 -2.86 21.49 13.20
N ALA A 137 -1.82 20.70 13.46
CA ALA A 137 -1.92 19.47 14.22
C ALA A 137 -1.75 19.74 15.72
N ARG A 138 -2.36 18.91 16.56
CA ARG A 138 -2.19 18.92 18.01
C ARG A 138 -1.70 17.56 18.49
N MET A 139 -0.74 17.58 19.40
CA MET A 139 -0.26 16.41 20.11
C MET A 139 -0.12 16.77 21.60
N GLY A 140 -1.10 16.34 22.40
CA GLY A 140 -1.23 16.83 23.78
C GLY A 140 -1.49 18.34 23.81
N GLU A 141 -0.67 19.09 24.54
CA GLU A 141 -0.74 20.55 24.63
C GLU A 141 0.02 21.27 23.50
N GLN A 142 0.83 20.55 22.75
CA GLN A 142 1.64 21.14 21.68
C GLN A 142 0.82 21.30 20.39
N GLN A 143 1.10 22.39 19.68
CA GLN A 143 0.52 22.69 18.37
C GLN A 143 1.62 22.84 17.34
N PHE A 144 1.37 22.28 16.15
CA PHE A 144 2.30 22.27 15.03
C PHE A 144 1.60 22.84 13.81
N ALA A 145 2.05 24.00 13.35
CA ALA A 145 1.58 24.56 12.10
C ALA A 145 2.14 23.74 10.92
N GLY A 146 1.30 23.49 9.94
CA GLY A 146 1.68 22.68 8.78
C GLY A 146 0.96 23.10 7.50
N ILE A 147 1.43 22.56 6.41
CA ILE A 147 0.86 22.72 5.06
C ILE A 147 0.10 21.44 4.72
N GLY A 148 -1.17 21.59 4.39
CA GLY A 148 -1.99 20.52 3.87
C GLY A 148 -1.53 20.15 2.46
N VAL A 149 -1.25 18.88 2.24
CA VAL A 149 -0.76 18.33 0.97
C VAL A 149 -1.60 17.11 0.61
N ASP A 150 -2.10 17.08 -0.61
CA ASP A 150 -2.81 15.94 -1.17
C ASP A 150 -1.99 15.32 -2.30
N VAL A 151 -1.68 14.04 -2.17
CA VAL A 151 -0.97 13.20 -3.16
C VAL A 151 -1.82 11.97 -3.56
N GLY A 152 -3.15 12.10 -3.48
CA GLY A 152 -4.10 10.99 -3.53
C GLY A 152 -4.38 10.39 -2.15
N ASN A 153 -3.84 11.00 -1.11
CA ASN A 153 -4.10 10.76 0.30
C ASN A 153 -3.73 12.06 1.05
N PRO A 154 -4.62 12.65 1.85
CA PRO A 154 -4.36 13.93 2.52
C PRO A 154 -3.34 13.80 3.65
N HIS A 155 -2.42 14.75 3.68
CA HIS A 155 -1.37 14.86 4.70
C HIS A 155 -1.31 16.27 5.27
N LEU A 156 -0.80 16.41 6.49
CA LEU A 156 -0.36 17.67 7.04
C LEU A 156 1.15 17.63 7.28
N ALA A 157 1.91 18.33 6.46
CA ALA A 157 3.36 18.40 6.56
C ALA A 157 3.74 19.49 7.57
N CYS A 158 4.29 19.09 8.73
CA CYS A 158 4.77 19.99 9.76
C CYS A 158 6.31 19.93 9.82
N VAL A 159 6.95 21.09 9.91
CA VAL A 159 8.39 21.17 10.18
C VAL A 159 8.58 21.44 11.68
N ILE A 160 9.25 20.51 12.36
CA ILE A 160 9.54 20.62 13.79
C ILE A 160 11.05 20.87 13.94
N PRO A 161 11.48 22.12 14.26
CA PRO A 161 12.89 22.42 14.49
C PRO A 161 13.45 21.62 15.66
N GLY A 162 14.60 20.99 15.48
CA GLY A 162 15.30 20.28 16.53
C GLY A 162 14.83 18.85 16.80
N LEU A 163 13.90 18.30 16.02
CA LEU A 163 13.64 16.86 16.02
C LEU A 163 14.74 16.18 15.21
N SER A 164 15.58 15.40 15.86
CA SER A 164 16.50 14.47 15.17
C SER A 164 15.74 13.21 14.80
N ALA A 165 15.94 12.73 13.58
CA ALA A 165 15.43 11.44 13.14
C ALA A 165 16.11 10.28 13.89
#